data_580bdcabb6172962317ba6687e5372c9
#
_entry.id   580bdcabb6172962317ba6687e5372c9
#
_cell.length_a   1.000
_cell.length_b   1.000
_cell.length_c   1.000
_cell.angle_alpha   90.00
_cell.angle_beta   90.00
_cell.angle_gamma   90.00
#
_symmetry.space_group_name_H-M   'P 1'
#
loop_
_entity.id
_entity.type
_entity.pdbx_description
1 polymer ?
#
loop_
_entity_poly.entity_id
_entity_poly.type
_entity_poly.pdbx_seq_one_letter_code
_entity_poly.pdbx_strand_id
1 'polypeptide(L)'
;MVLIVAQRIPIIRTLVNLAMTLVLVGLLFIAVDQRRQFDPYVGKIARFLKIEDQQVVGGEVRIRMSPDGHFWAHATINGVSQRLLIDSGATITAISEKTADAAGIEARVGVVPIFLQTANGSIAAKTGTIADLRLGAIVARDLQVVVSPAFGETNVLGMNFLSRLASWRVEENTLILVPHHPQRVDA
;
A
#
# COMPACT_ATOMS: atom_id res chain seq x y z
N MET A 1 -49.60 20.98 -3.99
CA MET A 1 -50.32 21.81 -2.99
C MET A 1 -50.45 21.11 -1.63
N VAL A 2 -50.24 19.83 -1.50
CA VAL A 2 -50.36 19.07 -0.23
C VAL A 2 -49.13 19.21 0.68
N LEU A 3 -47.94 19.44 0.13
CA LEU A 3 -46.67 19.54 0.89
C LEU A 3 -46.48 20.83 1.70
N ILE A 4 -47.21 21.90 1.37
CA ILE A 4 -47.05 23.22 2.00
C ILE A 4 -47.89 23.33 3.31
N VAL A 5 -48.97 22.54 3.43
CA VAL A 5 -49.86 22.57 4.62
C VAL A 5 -49.27 21.79 5.80
N ALA A 6 -48.41 20.79 5.55
CA ALA A 6 -47.81 19.94 6.59
C ALA A 6 -46.78 20.69 7.48
N GLN A 7 -46.29 21.84 7.05
CA GLN A 7 -45.25 22.59 7.79
C GLN A 7 -45.78 23.45 8.96
N ARG A 8 -47.08 23.57 9.12
CA ARG A 8 -47.69 24.39 10.20
C ARG A 8 -47.92 23.63 11.50
N ILE A 9 -47.79 22.32 11.50
CA ILE A 9 -47.96 21.52 12.73
C ILE A 9 -46.56 21.19 13.27
N PRO A 10 -46.16 21.70 14.46
CA PRO A 10 -44.79 21.54 14.97
C PRO A 10 -44.37 20.09 15.11
N ILE A 11 -45.28 19.18 15.39
CA ILE A 11 -45.02 17.74 15.51
C ILE A 11 -44.64 17.13 14.17
N ILE A 12 -45.31 17.48 13.07
CA ILE A 12 -45.03 16.96 11.72
C ILE A 12 -43.67 17.45 11.25
N ARG A 13 -43.32 18.70 11.50
CA ARG A 13 -42.01 19.26 11.19
C ARG A 13 -40.90 18.54 11.94
N THR A 14 -41.09 18.22 13.22
CA THR A 14 -40.12 17.48 14.03
C THR A 14 -39.95 16.05 13.51
N LEU A 15 -41.02 15.36 13.14
CA LEU A 15 -40.98 14.01 12.58
C LEU A 15 -40.29 13.99 11.22
N VAL A 16 -40.56 14.96 10.34
CA VAL A 16 -39.90 15.06 9.01
C VAL A 16 -38.43 15.35 9.18
N ASN A 17 -38.05 16.26 10.08
CA ASN A 17 -36.62 16.52 10.35
C ASN A 17 -35.91 15.31 10.93
N LEU A 18 -36.54 14.58 11.85
CA LEU A 18 -35.98 13.35 12.43
C LEU A 18 -35.81 12.28 11.35
N ALA A 19 -36.80 12.05 10.50
CA ALA A 19 -36.70 11.10 9.38
C ALA A 19 -35.60 11.50 8.41
N MET A 20 -35.47 12.78 8.06
CA MET A 20 -34.42 13.27 7.17
C MET A 20 -33.02 13.12 7.79
N THR A 21 -32.90 13.37 9.10
CA THR A 21 -31.64 13.14 9.83
C THR A 21 -31.25 11.66 9.84
N LEU A 22 -32.18 10.76 10.08
CA LEU A 22 -31.94 9.33 10.05
C LEU A 22 -31.53 8.85 8.65
N VAL A 23 -32.17 9.38 7.59
CA VAL A 23 -31.77 9.08 6.20
C VAL A 23 -30.36 9.59 5.91
N LEU A 24 -30.01 10.80 6.32
CA LEU A 24 -28.66 11.37 6.13
C LEU A 24 -27.60 10.59 6.91
N VAL A 25 -27.90 10.20 8.15
CA VAL A 25 -26.98 9.36 8.96
C VAL A 25 -26.82 7.98 8.34
N GLY A 26 -27.91 7.39 7.84
CA GLY A 26 -27.86 6.11 7.10
C GLY A 26 -27.03 6.19 5.84
N LEU A 27 -27.21 7.26 5.04
CA LEU A 27 -26.39 7.51 3.83
C LEU A 27 -24.92 7.76 4.18
N LEU A 28 -24.64 8.50 5.26
CA LEU A 28 -23.28 8.71 5.74
C LEU A 28 -22.63 7.40 6.19
N PHE A 29 -23.37 6.55 6.91
CA PHE A 29 -22.90 5.24 7.35
C PHE A 29 -22.59 4.33 6.15
N ILE A 30 -23.49 4.30 5.16
CA ILE A 30 -23.27 3.56 3.91
C ILE A 30 -22.06 4.12 3.17
N ALA A 31 -21.89 5.45 3.08
CA ALA A 31 -20.76 6.07 2.40
C ALA A 31 -19.42 5.79 3.12
N VAL A 32 -19.42 5.69 4.45
CA VAL A 32 -18.22 5.33 5.24
C VAL A 32 -17.91 3.84 5.12
N ASP A 33 -18.90 2.98 5.16
CA ASP A 33 -18.72 1.53 5.03
C ASP A 33 -18.32 1.14 3.59
N GLN A 34 -18.86 1.81 2.60
CA GLN A 34 -18.52 1.61 1.19
C GLN A 34 -17.14 2.16 0.80
N ARG A 35 -16.48 3.01 1.60
CA ARG A 35 -15.12 3.47 1.28
C ARG A 35 -14.17 2.32 0.96
N ARG A 36 -14.31 1.18 1.63
CA ARG A 36 -13.51 -0.04 1.36
C ARG A 36 -13.88 -0.73 0.04
N GLN A 37 -15.09 -0.51 -0.49
CA GLN A 37 -15.53 -1.12 -1.76
C GLN A 37 -15.26 -0.23 -2.97
N PHE A 38 -15.05 1.08 -2.81
CA PHE A 38 -14.74 1.99 -3.91
C PHE A 38 -13.29 1.93 -4.38
N ASP A 39 -12.36 1.42 -3.54
CA ASP A 39 -10.95 1.25 -3.90
C ASP A 39 -10.73 0.49 -5.24
N PRO A 40 -11.45 -0.63 -5.56
CA PRO A 40 -11.22 -1.34 -6.81
C PRO A 40 -11.70 -0.56 -8.04
N TYR A 41 -12.72 0.30 -7.92
CA TYR A 41 -13.22 1.11 -9.04
C TYR A 41 -12.34 2.33 -9.30
N VAL A 42 -11.90 3.01 -8.25
CA VAL A 42 -10.95 4.13 -8.35
C VAL A 42 -9.61 3.65 -8.91
N GLY A 43 -9.13 2.49 -8.49
CA GLY A 43 -7.91 1.87 -9.04
C GLY A 43 -8.05 1.43 -10.52
N LYS A 44 -9.25 1.06 -10.98
CA LYS A 44 -9.51 0.77 -12.40
C LYS A 44 -9.56 2.06 -13.23
N ILE A 45 -10.18 3.13 -12.71
CA ILE A 45 -10.25 4.43 -13.38
C ILE A 45 -8.87 5.09 -13.42
N ALA A 46 -8.07 5.02 -12.35
CA ALA A 46 -6.71 5.53 -12.33
C ALA A 46 -5.80 4.81 -13.35
N ARG A 47 -5.95 3.48 -13.50
CA ARG A 47 -5.27 2.71 -14.56
C ARG A 47 -5.75 3.09 -15.96
N PHE A 48 -7.04 3.37 -16.14
CA PHE A 48 -7.60 3.79 -17.43
C PHE A 48 -7.14 5.20 -17.83
N LEU A 49 -6.91 6.08 -16.84
CA LEU A 49 -6.40 7.45 -17.06
C LEU A 49 -4.87 7.52 -17.20
N LYS A 50 -4.16 6.37 -17.19
CA LYS A 50 -2.67 6.31 -17.26
C LYS A 50 -1.98 7.27 -16.27
N ILE A 51 -2.56 7.49 -15.11
CA ILE A 51 -1.84 8.15 -14.01
C ILE A 51 -0.93 7.05 -13.44
N GLU A 52 0.23 6.89 -14.06
CA GLU A 52 1.27 6.01 -13.54
C GLU A 52 1.82 6.65 -12.28
N ASP A 53 1.43 6.09 -11.12
CA ASP A 53 1.96 6.53 -9.82
C ASP A 53 3.46 6.26 -9.71
N GLN A 54 4.02 5.45 -10.64
CA GLN A 54 5.43 5.08 -10.71
C GLN A 54 5.96 5.24 -12.14
N GLN A 55 7.07 5.97 -12.29
CA GLN A 55 7.72 6.25 -13.57
C GLN A 55 9.22 6.00 -13.48
N VAL A 56 9.85 5.65 -14.61
CA VAL A 56 11.31 5.58 -14.75
C VAL A 56 11.75 6.74 -15.63
N VAL A 57 12.56 7.63 -15.08
CA VAL A 57 13.06 8.83 -15.77
C VAL A 57 14.58 8.91 -15.59
N GLY A 58 15.34 8.83 -16.69
CA GLY A 58 16.80 8.92 -16.63
C GLY A 58 17.49 7.84 -15.78
N GLY A 59 16.82 6.68 -15.57
CA GLY A 59 17.30 5.62 -14.70
C GLY A 59 16.86 5.74 -13.23
N GLU A 60 16.25 6.85 -12.83
CA GLU A 60 15.62 7.01 -11.52
C GLU A 60 14.20 6.43 -11.53
N VAL A 61 13.76 5.88 -10.41
CA VAL A 61 12.35 5.49 -10.21
C VAL A 61 11.67 6.56 -9.38
N ARG A 62 10.59 7.12 -9.90
CA ARG A 62 9.80 8.18 -9.28
C ARG A 62 8.44 7.63 -8.92
N ILE A 63 8.06 7.73 -7.64
CA ILE A 63 6.82 7.20 -7.09
C ILE A 63 6.05 8.36 -6.46
N ARG A 64 4.85 8.63 -6.97
CA ARG A 64 3.99 9.66 -6.40
C ARG A 64 3.38 9.18 -5.09
N MET A 65 3.23 10.08 -4.12
CA MET A 65 2.52 9.81 -2.88
C MET A 65 1.05 9.49 -3.18
N SER A 66 0.60 8.37 -2.64
CA SER A 66 -0.81 7.95 -2.73
C SER A 66 -1.70 8.79 -1.81
N PRO A 67 -3.04 8.82 -2.03
CA PRO A 67 -3.97 9.59 -1.21
C PRO A 67 -3.98 9.21 0.29
N ASP A 68 -3.48 8.02 0.62
CA ASP A 68 -3.30 7.54 2.00
C ASP A 68 -2.05 8.11 2.69
N GLY A 69 -1.27 8.98 2.00
CA GLY A 69 -0.06 9.59 2.51
C GLY A 69 1.19 8.70 2.43
N HIS A 70 1.11 7.56 1.74
CA HIS A 70 2.22 6.61 1.62
C HIS A 70 2.75 6.51 0.19
N PHE A 71 3.98 5.99 0.10
CA PHE A 71 4.61 5.65 -1.18
C PHE A 71 4.48 4.15 -1.43
N TRP A 72 3.78 3.80 -2.52
CA TRP A 72 3.55 2.42 -2.91
C TRP A 72 4.28 2.12 -4.21
N ALA A 73 5.21 1.17 -4.14
CA ALA A 73 5.94 0.70 -5.31
C ALA A 73 5.26 -0.51 -5.94
N HIS A 74 5.27 -0.57 -7.26
CA HIS A 74 4.98 -1.76 -8.03
C HIS A 74 6.30 -2.42 -8.41
N ALA A 75 6.52 -3.64 -7.97
CA ALA A 75 7.74 -4.40 -8.22
C ALA A 75 7.43 -5.86 -8.55
N THR A 76 8.38 -6.59 -9.11
CA THR A 76 8.31 -8.05 -9.17
C THR A 76 9.24 -8.66 -8.14
N ILE A 77 8.75 -9.67 -7.44
CA ILE A 77 9.49 -10.49 -6.49
C ILE A 77 9.60 -11.87 -7.11
N ASN A 78 10.81 -12.30 -7.52
CA ASN A 78 11.04 -13.56 -8.24
C ASN A 78 10.08 -13.74 -9.44
N GLY A 79 9.79 -12.65 -10.17
CA GLY A 79 8.89 -12.64 -11.32
C GLY A 79 7.40 -12.44 -11.00
N VAL A 80 7.01 -12.45 -9.72
CA VAL A 80 5.60 -12.23 -9.28
C VAL A 80 5.37 -10.75 -8.99
N SER A 81 4.41 -10.13 -9.69
CA SER A 81 4.07 -8.72 -9.50
C SER A 81 3.44 -8.49 -8.13
N GLN A 82 3.98 -7.52 -7.39
CA GLN A 82 3.53 -7.16 -6.05
C GLN A 82 3.51 -5.65 -5.86
N ARG A 83 2.64 -5.21 -4.96
CA ARG A 83 2.61 -3.84 -4.46
C ARG A 83 3.28 -3.81 -3.08
N LEU A 84 4.25 -2.91 -2.89
CA LEU A 84 5.03 -2.81 -1.67
C LEU A 84 4.98 -1.39 -1.12
N LEU A 85 4.77 -1.27 0.18
CA LEU A 85 4.90 -0.02 0.91
C LEU A 85 6.38 0.31 1.08
N ILE A 86 6.80 1.50 0.71
CA ILE A 86 8.15 2.00 1.04
C ILE A 86 8.13 2.58 2.44
N ASP A 87 8.91 1.98 3.36
CA ASP A 87 8.92 2.39 4.75
C ASP A 87 10.35 2.50 5.30
N SER A 88 10.82 3.74 5.45
CA SER A 88 12.13 4.03 6.05
C SER A 88 12.18 3.77 7.57
N GLY A 89 11.04 3.57 8.22
CA GLY A 89 10.96 3.17 9.62
C GLY A 89 11.15 1.67 9.84
N ALA A 90 10.98 0.86 8.79
CA ALA A 90 11.23 -0.58 8.83
C ALA A 90 12.71 -0.88 8.57
N THR A 91 13.40 -1.52 9.51
CA THR A 91 14.81 -1.91 9.34
C THR A 91 15.00 -2.95 8.25
N ILE A 92 14.07 -3.90 8.13
CA ILE A 92 14.13 -5.03 7.21
C ILE A 92 12.84 -5.11 6.38
N THR A 93 13.00 -5.52 5.13
CA THR A 93 11.89 -5.80 4.22
C THR A 93 11.03 -6.93 4.78
N ALA A 94 9.72 -6.73 4.80
CA ALA A 94 8.75 -7.66 5.33
C ALA A 94 7.73 -8.03 4.25
N ILE A 95 7.44 -9.30 4.09
CA ILE A 95 6.48 -9.79 3.12
C ILE A 95 5.44 -10.72 3.78
N SER A 96 4.25 -10.73 3.22
CA SER A 96 3.18 -11.62 3.64
C SER A 96 3.51 -13.08 3.31
N GLU A 97 2.94 -14.02 4.04
CA GLU A 97 3.07 -15.46 3.71
C GLU A 97 2.54 -15.74 2.29
N LYS A 98 1.42 -15.15 1.91
CA LYS A 98 0.85 -15.27 0.58
C LYS A 98 1.83 -14.84 -0.53
N THR A 99 2.56 -13.74 -0.31
CA THR A 99 3.57 -13.28 -1.27
C THR A 99 4.78 -14.21 -1.28
N ALA A 100 5.22 -14.69 -0.12
CA ALA A 100 6.34 -15.62 -0.02
C ALA A 100 6.06 -16.92 -0.77
N ASP A 101 4.86 -17.50 -0.57
CA ASP A 101 4.42 -18.72 -1.24
C ASP A 101 4.32 -18.52 -2.76
N ALA A 102 3.67 -17.43 -3.20
CA ALA A 102 3.51 -17.12 -4.62
C ALA A 102 4.86 -16.88 -5.34
N ALA A 103 5.84 -16.28 -4.65
CA ALA A 103 7.17 -15.98 -5.18
C ALA A 103 8.19 -17.10 -4.97
N GLY A 104 7.77 -18.25 -4.42
CA GLY A 104 8.64 -19.41 -4.15
C GLY A 104 9.76 -19.11 -3.14
N ILE A 105 9.47 -18.25 -2.16
CA ILE A 105 10.45 -17.90 -1.12
C ILE A 105 10.33 -18.90 0.02
N GLU A 106 11.36 -19.71 0.21
CA GLU A 106 11.45 -20.60 1.36
C GLU A 106 11.71 -19.80 2.64
N ALA A 107 10.63 -19.61 3.43
CA ALA A 107 10.75 -18.97 4.72
C ALA A 107 11.04 -20.00 5.81
N ARG A 108 12.15 -19.84 6.51
CA ARG A 108 12.62 -20.79 7.53
C ARG A 108 12.60 -20.13 8.91
N VAL A 109 12.18 -20.90 9.91
CA VAL A 109 12.44 -20.53 11.29
C VAL A 109 13.93 -20.77 11.54
N GLY A 110 14.68 -19.72 11.86
CA GLY A 110 16.08 -19.87 12.25
C GLY A 110 16.23 -20.68 13.54
N VAL A 111 17.46 -21.03 13.88
CA VAL A 111 17.79 -21.69 15.17
C VAL A 111 17.30 -20.83 16.36
N VAL A 112 17.31 -19.50 16.18
CA VAL A 112 16.73 -18.54 17.12
C VAL A 112 15.54 -17.87 16.44
N PRO A 113 14.33 -17.88 17.04
CA PRO A 113 13.19 -17.16 16.53
C PRO A 113 13.48 -15.65 16.43
N ILE A 114 13.14 -15.04 15.30
CA ILE A 114 13.24 -13.59 15.15
C ILE A 114 11.94 -12.96 15.64
N PHE A 115 12.07 -12.05 16.60
CA PHE A 115 10.98 -11.21 17.05
C PHE A 115 11.18 -9.79 16.52
N LEU A 116 10.17 -9.30 15.82
CA LEU A 116 10.16 -7.94 15.30
C LEU A 116 9.30 -7.07 16.21
N GLN A 117 9.85 -5.93 16.58
CA GLN A 117 9.06 -4.88 17.23
C GLN A 117 8.31 -4.11 16.15
N THR A 118 7.00 -4.07 16.25
CA THR A 118 6.11 -3.30 15.36
C THR A 118 5.29 -2.32 16.18
N ALA A 119 4.62 -1.39 15.53
CA ALA A 119 3.69 -0.48 16.20
C ALA A 119 2.58 -1.22 16.97
N ASN A 120 2.25 -2.44 16.55
CA ASN A 120 1.21 -3.30 17.16
C ASN A 120 1.78 -4.32 18.17
N GLY A 121 3.06 -4.21 18.54
CA GLY A 121 3.74 -5.10 19.48
C GLY A 121 4.77 -6.01 18.80
N SER A 122 5.24 -7.01 19.56
CA SER A 122 6.26 -7.95 19.10
C SER A 122 5.62 -9.13 18.36
N ILE A 123 6.11 -9.42 17.17
CA ILE A 123 5.64 -10.52 16.31
C ILE A 123 6.77 -11.50 16.01
N ALA A 124 6.45 -12.78 15.96
CA ALA A 124 7.38 -13.80 15.48
C ALA A 124 7.41 -13.79 13.94
N ALA A 125 8.60 -13.92 13.37
CA ALA A 125 8.79 -13.95 11.93
C ALA A 125 9.79 -15.05 11.53
N LYS A 126 9.59 -15.59 10.34
CA LYS A 126 10.52 -16.47 9.63
C LYS A 126 11.44 -15.60 8.76
N THR A 127 12.62 -16.10 8.43
CA THR A 127 13.52 -15.42 7.49
C THR A 127 13.48 -16.07 6.13
N GLY A 128 13.62 -15.26 5.10
CA GLY A 128 13.72 -15.70 3.71
C GLY A 128 14.64 -14.79 2.91
N THR A 129 14.83 -15.11 1.65
CA THR A 129 15.63 -14.32 0.71
C THR A 129 14.86 -14.15 -0.59
N ILE A 130 14.71 -12.92 -1.05
CA ILE A 130 14.26 -12.64 -2.41
C ILE A 130 15.48 -12.70 -3.32
N ALA A 131 15.48 -13.65 -4.26
CA ALA A 131 16.61 -13.83 -5.19
C ALA A 131 16.68 -12.66 -6.20
N ASP A 132 15.54 -12.22 -6.74
CA ASP A 132 15.46 -11.14 -7.72
C ASP A 132 14.24 -10.24 -7.41
N LEU A 133 14.50 -9.00 -7.02
CA LEU A 133 13.50 -7.96 -6.87
C LEU A 133 13.73 -6.91 -7.93
N ARG A 134 12.72 -6.61 -8.75
CA ARG A 134 12.78 -5.59 -9.79
C ARG A 134 11.74 -4.50 -9.55
N LEU A 135 12.20 -3.27 -9.50
CA LEU A 135 11.38 -2.08 -9.30
C LEU A 135 11.81 -1.03 -10.35
N GLY A 136 11.09 -0.98 -11.48
CA GLY A 136 11.50 -0.15 -12.60
C GLY A 136 12.93 -0.46 -13.05
N ALA A 137 13.81 0.55 -13.06
CA ALA A 137 15.23 0.42 -13.42
C ALA A 137 16.12 -0.15 -12.29
N ILE A 138 15.53 -0.47 -11.11
CA ILE A 138 16.25 -0.98 -9.95
C ILE A 138 16.14 -2.51 -9.90
N VAL A 139 17.27 -3.18 -9.75
CA VAL A 139 17.33 -4.62 -9.47
C VAL A 139 18.10 -4.84 -8.18
N ALA A 140 17.45 -5.51 -7.22
CA ALA A 140 18.09 -5.94 -5.99
C ALA A 140 18.10 -7.47 -5.93
N ARG A 141 19.28 -8.03 -5.73
CA ARG A 141 19.49 -9.50 -5.61
C ARG A 141 19.78 -9.85 -4.16
N ASP A 142 19.39 -11.07 -3.79
CA ASP A 142 19.64 -11.66 -2.48
C ASP A 142 19.22 -10.73 -1.34
N LEU A 143 17.98 -10.17 -1.47
CA LEU A 143 17.44 -9.30 -0.46
C LEU A 143 16.86 -10.12 0.69
N GLN A 144 17.43 -9.96 1.87
CA GLN A 144 16.93 -10.60 3.09
C GLN A 144 15.57 -10.05 3.46
N VAL A 145 14.65 -10.92 3.81
CA VAL A 145 13.28 -10.55 4.19
C VAL A 145 12.82 -11.32 5.42
N VAL A 146 11.82 -10.80 6.06
CA VAL A 146 11.05 -11.50 7.09
C VAL A 146 9.65 -11.79 6.59
N VAL A 147 9.12 -12.93 7.00
CA VAL A 147 7.81 -13.43 6.60
C VAL A 147 7.02 -13.71 7.86
N SER A 148 5.82 -13.15 7.96
CA SER A 148 4.92 -13.42 9.09
C SER A 148 3.45 -13.28 8.66
N PRO A 149 2.55 -14.11 9.18
CA PRO A 149 1.11 -13.98 8.98
C PRO A 149 0.58 -12.66 9.58
N ALA A 150 1.28 -12.08 10.56
CA ALA A 150 0.90 -10.82 11.19
C ALA A 150 0.92 -9.61 10.22
N PHE A 151 1.58 -9.71 9.07
CA PHE A 151 1.57 -8.66 8.04
C PHE A 151 0.29 -8.68 7.18
N GLY A 152 -0.58 -9.69 7.33
CA GLY A 152 -1.77 -9.85 6.51
C GLY A 152 -1.42 -9.97 5.03
N GLU A 153 -1.87 -9.01 4.22
CA GLU A 153 -1.53 -8.93 2.77
C GLU A 153 -0.52 -7.82 2.45
N THR A 154 -0.02 -7.10 3.47
CA THR A 154 0.89 -5.96 3.26
C THR A 154 2.32 -6.44 3.09
N ASN A 155 2.97 -5.94 2.04
CA ASN A 155 4.39 -6.12 1.82
C ASN A 155 5.08 -4.77 2.01
N VAL A 156 6.24 -4.76 2.67
CA VAL A 156 6.99 -3.55 3.04
C VAL A 156 8.42 -3.65 2.54
N LEU A 157 8.92 -2.64 1.83
CA LEU A 157 10.33 -2.44 1.52
C LEU A 157 10.97 -1.55 2.58
N GLY A 158 11.87 -2.14 3.34
CA GLY A 158 12.55 -1.48 4.45
C GLY A 158 13.92 -0.91 4.11
N MET A 159 14.62 -0.45 5.15
CA MET A 159 15.94 0.17 5.04
C MET A 159 17.02 -0.74 4.47
N ASN A 160 16.91 -2.07 4.66
CA ASN A 160 17.86 -3.01 4.07
C ASN A 160 17.80 -3.04 2.52
N PHE A 161 16.71 -2.54 1.91
CA PHE A 161 16.64 -2.26 0.48
C PHE A 161 17.07 -0.82 0.18
N LEU A 162 16.50 0.17 0.88
CA LEU A 162 16.75 1.59 0.60
C LEU A 162 18.22 1.98 0.73
N SER A 163 18.95 1.38 1.69
CA SER A 163 20.39 1.62 1.89
C SER A 163 21.29 1.02 0.80
N ARG A 164 20.76 0.16 -0.07
CA ARG A 164 21.48 -0.37 -1.24
C ARG A 164 21.39 0.55 -2.47
N LEU A 165 20.65 1.64 -2.39
CA LEU A 165 20.53 2.63 -3.46
C LEU A 165 21.66 3.66 -3.37
N ALA A 166 22.01 4.27 -4.51
CA ALA A 166 22.94 5.41 -4.53
C ALA A 166 22.41 6.57 -3.71
N SER A 167 21.10 6.84 -3.82
CA SER A 167 20.38 7.76 -2.97
C SER A 167 18.87 7.52 -3.08
N TRP A 168 18.15 8.03 -2.09
CA TRP A 168 16.70 8.20 -2.16
C TRP A 168 16.32 9.50 -1.46
N ARG A 169 15.28 10.14 -1.94
CA ARG A 169 14.80 11.41 -1.41
C ARG A 169 13.34 11.62 -1.73
N VAL A 170 12.70 12.49 -0.96
CA VAL A 170 11.34 12.95 -1.26
C VAL A 170 11.43 14.41 -1.71
N GLU A 171 10.90 14.68 -2.88
CA GLU A 171 10.73 16.04 -3.42
C GLU A 171 9.24 16.29 -3.56
N GLU A 172 8.71 17.28 -2.83
CA GLU A 172 7.28 17.53 -2.73
C GLU A 172 6.50 16.27 -2.34
N ASN A 173 5.68 15.74 -3.24
CA ASN A 173 4.88 14.53 -3.04
C ASN A 173 5.40 13.35 -3.89
N THR A 174 6.70 13.33 -4.21
CA THR A 174 7.31 12.29 -5.05
C THR A 174 8.54 11.71 -4.36
N LEU A 175 8.55 10.42 -4.16
CA LEU A 175 9.73 9.67 -3.75
C LEU A 175 10.57 9.35 -4.99
N ILE A 176 11.85 9.66 -4.94
CA ILE A 176 12.83 9.44 -6.00
C ILE A 176 13.85 8.43 -5.49
N LEU A 177 13.97 7.31 -6.20
CA LEU A 177 14.92 6.23 -5.91
C LEU A 177 15.99 6.20 -7.01
N VAL A 178 17.25 6.30 -6.63
CA VAL A 178 18.39 6.35 -7.56
C VAL A 178 19.26 5.10 -7.37
N PRO A 179 19.29 4.17 -8.32
CA PRO A 179 20.18 3.01 -8.23
C PRO A 179 21.65 3.38 -8.58
N HIS A 180 22.61 2.62 -8.06
CA HIS A 180 24.03 2.75 -8.50
C HIS A 180 24.21 2.40 -9.98
N HIS A 181 23.47 1.40 -10.46
CA HIS A 181 23.55 0.90 -11.83
C HIS A 181 22.13 0.67 -12.37
N PRO A 182 21.52 1.68 -13.02
CA PRO A 182 20.18 1.55 -13.57
C PRO A 182 20.15 0.49 -14.67
N GLN A 183 19.18 -0.41 -14.59
CA GLN A 183 18.96 -1.44 -15.61
C GLN A 183 18.02 -0.89 -16.68
N ARG A 184 18.16 -1.39 -17.92
CA ARG A 184 17.18 -1.09 -18.97
C ARG A 184 15.83 -1.66 -18.58
N VAL A 185 14.81 -0.84 -18.66
CA VAL A 185 13.42 -1.28 -18.58
C VAL A 185 13.01 -1.59 -20.01
N ASP A 186 12.89 -2.87 -20.34
CA ASP A 186 12.32 -3.27 -21.64
C ASP A 186 10.86 -2.81 -21.65
N ALA A 187 10.51 -1.98 -22.64
CA ALA A 187 9.20 -1.35 -22.82
C ALA A 187 8.16 -2.35 -23.30
#